data_3e0f973a64d8d5cb725d8b00ce1903c6
#
_entry.id   3e0f973a64d8d5cb725d8b00ce1903c6
#
_cell.length_a   1.000
_cell.length_b   1.000
_cell.length_c   1.000
_cell.angle_alpha   90.00
_cell.angle_beta   90.00
_cell.angle_gamma   90.00
#
_symmetry.space_group_name_H-M   'P 1'
#
loop_
_entity.id
_entity.type
_entity.pdbx_description
1 polymer ?
#
loop_
_entity_poly.entity_id
_entity_poly.type
_entity_poly.pdbx_seq_one_letter_code
_entity_poly.pdbx_strand_id
1 'polypeptide(L)'
;MTFTNKDLKNMIIPLFFEQLLVMLVGIIDTFIVSFVGESAVSGVSLVNSFNTVFIYLFTALASGGAVVISQYIGRKENEDTNRASGQLLMFSIIFSLALMILVLIFNESLLRLLFGRVENSVMQACITYLKISAYSYPALAIYNAGAALYRSMAKTSTTMYISIASNIINCIGNCIGVFVLHAGVAGVAYPSLIARVFSAIVITFLCFNKTLTTYYEKKHILVFDAKMLKRVLNIAVPNGIEQGIFQLVKVALSSVVALFGTYQIAANGVAQSIWSLAALVGVTMGPVFITVIGQCMGAEDIDSAHYYFKKLMKITIIFSVIWNVFILLITPLLLQYYQLSSETKNLVFILVIIHNLFNTIAFPFSGPLSNGLRATGDVKYTMIVSILSTVVVRGILSIIFGITFNLGVIGIALAMCADWSMRAIVFHLRYKSDKWTQFSVIE
;
A
#
# COMPACT_ATOMS: atom_id res chain seq x y z
N MET A 1 3.11 19.68 -21.00
CA MET A 1 1.90 18.88 -20.72
C MET A 1 1.10 19.53 -19.61
N THR A 2 -0.24 19.64 -19.68
CA THR A 2 -1.00 20.40 -18.69
C THR A 2 -2.14 19.57 -18.09
N PHE A 3 -2.05 19.30 -16.78
CA PHE A 3 -3.17 18.83 -15.97
C PHE A 3 -3.89 20.04 -15.38
N THR A 4 -5.18 20.18 -15.65
CA THR A 4 -5.99 21.22 -15.02
C THR A 4 -6.22 20.91 -13.53
N ASN A 5 -6.67 21.91 -12.76
CA ASN A 5 -7.08 21.67 -11.37
C ASN A 5 -8.23 20.67 -11.27
N LYS A 6 -9.10 20.62 -12.30
CA LYS A 6 -10.19 19.66 -12.40
C LYS A 6 -9.69 18.24 -12.58
N ASP A 7 -8.66 18.05 -13.42
CA ASP A 7 -8.05 16.74 -13.66
C ASP A 7 -7.40 16.20 -12.38
N LEU A 8 -6.64 17.04 -11.68
CA LEU A 8 -6.03 16.65 -10.41
C LEU A 8 -7.09 16.31 -9.35
N LYS A 9 -8.15 17.11 -9.23
CA LYS A 9 -9.27 16.83 -8.32
C LYS A 9 -9.95 15.50 -8.67
N ASN A 10 -10.23 15.27 -9.95
CA ASN A 10 -10.86 14.05 -10.44
C ASN A 10 -9.97 12.80 -10.29
N MET A 11 -8.68 12.98 -10.09
CA MET A 11 -7.74 11.89 -9.80
C MET A 11 -7.60 11.65 -8.29
N ILE A 12 -7.44 12.71 -7.50
CA ILE A 12 -7.15 12.62 -6.06
C ILE A 12 -8.37 12.13 -5.27
N ILE A 13 -9.55 12.71 -5.53
CA ILE A 13 -10.76 12.41 -4.74
C ILE A 13 -11.17 10.93 -4.87
N PRO A 14 -11.29 10.34 -6.08
CA PRO A 14 -11.61 8.92 -6.19
C PRO A 14 -10.58 8.01 -5.52
N LEU A 15 -9.28 8.29 -5.67
CA LEU A 15 -8.24 7.51 -5.00
C LEU A 15 -8.34 7.60 -3.47
N PHE A 16 -8.64 8.78 -2.93
CA PHE A 16 -8.82 8.95 -1.50
C PHE A 16 -10.00 8.10 -0.98
N PHE A 17 -11.15 8.14 -1.65
CA PHE A 17 -12.29 7.32 -1.28
C PHE A 17 -12.03 5.83 -1.47
N GLU A 18 -11.33 5.44 -2.54
CA GLU A 18 -10.92 4.05 -2.76
C GLU A 18 -10.10 3.53 -1.57
N GLN A 19 -9.07 4.27 -1.15
CA GLN A 19 -8.20 3.87 -0.02
C GLN A 19 -8.96 3.88 1.32
N LEU A 20 -9.81 4.87 1.55
CA LEU A 20 -10.66 4.95 2.75
C LEU A 20 -11.57 3.73 2.85
N LEU A 21 -12.22 3.36 1.76
CA LEU A 21 -13.12 2.19 1.72
C LEU A 21 -12.38 0.88 1.96
N VAL A 22 -11.19 0.71 1.39
CA VAL A 22 -10.35 -0.47 1.64
C VAL A 22 -10.04 -0.62 3.14
N MET A 23 -9.74 0.48 3.82
CA MET A 23 -9.50 0.45 5.27
C MET A 23 -10.77 0.13 6.08
N LEU A 24 -11.90 0.74 5.73
CA LEU A 24 -13.17 0.50 6.42
C LEU A 24 -13.62 -0.96 6.28
N VAL A 25 -13.46 -1.55 5.10
CA VAL A 25 -13.78 -2.97 4.87
C VAL A 25 -12.90 -3.88 5.71
N GLY A 26 -11.61 -3.59 5.85
CA GLY A 26 -10.73 -4.36 6.74
C GLY A 26 -11.21 -4.37 8.19
N ILE A 27 -11.76 -3.25 8.68
CA ILE A 27 -12.39 -3.16 10.02
C ILE A 27 -13.66 -4.01 10.08
N ILE A 28 -14.53 -3.89 9.08
CA ILE A 28 -15.79 -4.65 8.97
C ILE A 28 -15.51 -6.15 8.91
N ASP A 29 -14.53 -6.59 8.12
CA ASP A 29 -14.13 -7.98 8.01
C ASP A 29 -13.71 -8.55 9.37
N THR A 30 -12.87 -7.83 10.10
CA THR A 30 -12.43 -8.22 11.44
C THR A 30 -13.60 -8.31 12.42
N PHE A 31 -14.54 -7.36 12.32
CA PHE A 31 -15.75 -7.36 13.14
C PHE A 31 -16.63 -8.58 12.84
N ILE A 32 -16.86 -8.90 11.57
CA ILE A 32 -17.67 -10.07 11.18
C ILE A 32 -16.99 -11.39 11.62
N VAL A 33 -15.67 -11.49 11.47
CA VAL A 33 -14.90 -12.67 11.93
C VAL A 33 -15.05 -12.88 13.44
N SER A 34 -15.22 -11.84 14.24
CA SER A 34 -15.35 -11.96 15.69
C SER A 34 -16.57 -12.80 16.12
N PHE A 35 -17.61 -12.86 15.29
CA PHE A 35 -18.78 -13.72 15.53
C PHE A 35 -18.51 -15.22 15.28
N VAL A 36 -17.43 -15.56 14.59
CA VAL A 36 -17.00 -16.96 14.39
C VAL A 36 -16.30 -17.52 15.64
N GLY A 37 -15.57 -16.66 16.37
CA GLY A 37 -14.88 -17.02 17.60
C GLY A 37 -13.44 -16.50 17.66
N GLU A 38 -12.85 -16.53 18.85
CA GLU A 38 -11.50 -15.99 19.12
C GLU A 38 -10.41 -16.68 18.29
N SER A 39 -10.47 -18.01 18.14
CA SER A 39 -9.52 -18.76 17.32
C SER A 39 -9.57 -18.35 15.86
N ALA A 40 -10.76 -18.02 15.33
CA ALA A 40 -10.94 -17.54 13.98
C ALA A 40 -10.33 -16.13 13.79
N VAL A 41 -10.59 -15.21 14.72
CA VAL A 41 -10.02 -13.85 14.70
C VAL A 41 -8.50 -13.92 14.73
N SER A 42 -7.93 -14.74 15.64
CA SER A 42 -6.48 -14.93 15.78
C SER A 42 -5.89 -15.52 14.50
N GLY A 43 -6.48 -16.57 13.96
CA GLY A 43 -6.01 -17.22 12.74
C GLY A 43 -6.06 -16.30 11.52
N VAL A 44 -7.17 -15.60 11.30
CA VAL A 44 -7.32 -14.64 10.20
C VAL A 44 -6.34 -13.49 10.33
N SER A 45 -6.13 -12.96 11.54
CA SER A 45 -5.19 -11.85 11.77
C SER A 45 -3.74 -12.24 11.47
N LEU A 46 -3.31 -13.45 11.89
CA LEU A 46 -1.98 -13.96 11.60
C LEU A 46 -1.75 -14.14 10.10
N VAL A 47 -2.72 -14.75 9.41
CA VAL A 47 -2.63 -14.95 7.96
C VAL A 47 -2.71 -13.64 7.20
N ASN A 48 -3.50 -12.66 7.64
CA ASN A 48 -3.54 -11.34 7.03
C ASN A 48 -2.21 -10.61 7.13
N SER A 49 -1.49 -10.77 8.25
CA SER A 49 -0.13 -10.24 8.39
C SER A 49 0.83 -10.88 7.37
N PHE A 50 0.70 -12.17 7.13
CA PHE A 50 1.45 -12.89 6.11
C PHE A 50 1.04 -12.48 4.69
N ASN A 51 -0.26 -12.41 4.38
CA ASN A 51 -0.80 -11.97 3.09
C ASN A 51 -0.36 -10.54 2.73
N THR A 52 -0.14 -9.69 3.71
CA THR A 52 0.32 -8.31 3.51
C THR A 52 1.63 -8.26 2.72
N VAL A 53 2.53 -9.22 2.90
CA VAL A 53 3.79 -9.32 2.13
C VAL A 53 3.49 -9.45 0.64
N PHE A 54 2.57 -10.34 0.25
CA PHE A 54 2.20 -10.55 -1.16
C PHE A 54 1.47 -9.34 -1.74
N ILE A 55 0.59 -8.71 -0.95
CA ILE A 55 -0.09 -7.47 -1.35
C ILE A 55 0.95 -6.39 -1.71
N TYR A 56 1.99 -6.21 -0.89
CA TYR A 56 3.04 -5.24 -1.19
C TYR A 56 3.89 -5.62 -2.40
N LEU A 57 4.18 -6.91 -2.60
CA LEU A 57 4.89 -7.38 -3.80
C LEU A 57 4.11 -7.07 -5.09
N PHE A 58 2.81 -7.37 -5.12
CA PHE A 58 1.97 -7.07 -6.28
C PHE A 58 1.78 -5.56 -6.48
N THR A 59 1.68 -4.80 -5.40
CA THR A 59 1.60 -3.34 -5.45
C THR A 59 2.91 -2.73 -5.96
N ALA A 60 4.06 -3.25 -5.55
CA ALA A 60 5.37 -2.80 -6.03
C ALA A 60 5.54 -3.09 -7.54
N LEU A 61 5.09 -4.28 -7.99
CA LEU A 61 5.09 -4.64 -9.41
C LEU A 61 4.20 -3.69 -10.22
N ALA A 62 2.98 -3.47 -9.76
CA ALA A 62 2.03 -2.55 -10.39
C ALA A 62 2.55 -1.11 -10.43
N SER A 63 3.18 -0.65 -9.34
CA SER A 63 3.80 0.68 -9.27
C SER A 63 4.96 0.83 -10.26
N GLY A 64 5.80 -0.19 -10.40
CA GLY A 64 6.86 -0.22 -11.41
C GLY A 64 6.31 -0.11 -12.83
N GLY A 65 5.26 -0.88 -13.12
CA GLY A 65 4.55 -0.78 -14.40
C GLY A 65 3.89 0.58 -14.62
N ALA A 66 3.28 1.16 -13.58
CA ALA A 66 2.64 2.47 -13.67
C ALA A 66 3.64 3.58 -14.06
N VAL A 67 4.87 3.53 -13.54
CA VAL A 67 5.92 4.50 -13.92
C VAL A 67 6.24 4.38 -15.40
N VAL A 68 6.52 3.17 -15.90
CA VAL A 68 6.84 2.93 -17.32
C VAL A 68 5.69 3.34 -18.24
N ILE A 69 4.47 2.91 -17.91
CA ILE A 69 3.25 3.23 -18.64
C ILE A 69 3.02 4.75 -18.68
N SER A 70 3.15 5.43 -17.53
CA SER A 70 2.95 6.89 -17.45
C SER A 70 3.96 7.66 -18.30
N GLN A 71 5.23 7.23 -18.35
CA GLN A 71 6.23 7.87 -19.20
C GLN A 71 5.91 7.66 -20.70
N TYR A 72 5.53 6.45 -21.11
CA TYR A 72 5.12 6.23 -22.51
C TYR A 72 3.85 7.00 -22.91
N ILE A 73 2.88 7.14 -21.99
CA ILE A 73 1.71 8.02 -22.22
C ILE A 73 2.16 9.47 -22.44
N GLY A 74 3.09 9.95 -21.63
CA GLY A 74 3.65 11.29 -21.76
C GLY A 74 4.33 11.52 -23.12
N ARG A 75 5.07 10.51 -23.60
CA ARG A 75 5.75 10.52 -24.89
C ARG A 75 4.80 10.31 -26.08
N LYS A 76 3.54 9.96 -25.80
CA LYS A 76 2.48 9.67 -26.81
C LYS A 76 2.80 8.45 -27.68
N GLU A 77 3.58 7.52 -27.19
CA GLU A 77 3.92 6.25 -27.84
C GLU A 77 2.90 5.17 -27.45
N ASN A 78 1.74 5.19 -28.11
CA ASN A 78 0.61 4.31 -27.75
C ASN A 78 0.95 2.82 -27.89
N GLU A 79 1.74 2.43 -28.89
CA GLU A 79 2.09 1.02 -29.08
C GLU A 79 2.99 0.51 -27.95
N ASP A 80 4.03 1.26 -27.57
CA ASP A 80 4.90 0.89 -26.44
C ASP A 80 4.17 0.98 -25.11
N THR A 81 3.20 1.89 -24.96
CA THR A 81 2.33 1.94 -23.79
C THR A 81 1.48 0.65 -23.69
N ASN A 82 0.85 0.21 -24.78
CA ASN A 82 0.08 -1.03 -24.83
C ASN A 82 0.98 -2.25 -24.57
N ARG A 83 2.21 -2.23 -25.11
CA ARG A 83 3.23 -3.27 -24.87
C ARG A 83 3.64 -3.33 -23.40
N ALA A 84 3.95 -2.19 -22.77
CA ALA A 84 4.29 -2.14 -21.36
C ALA A 84 3.16 -2.67 -20.47
N SER A 85 1.92 -2.29 -20.75
CA SER A 85 0.74 -2.75 -20.01
C SER A 85 0.47 -4.25 -20.20
N GLY A 86 0.63 -4.76 -21.41
CA GLY A 86 0.52 -6.19 -21.71
C GLY A 86 1.57 -7.04 -21.01
N GLN A 87 2.84 -6.59 -21.00
CA GLN A 87 3.93 -7.28 -20.32
C GLN A 87 3.75 -7.24 -18.80
N LEU A 88 3.27 -6.11 -18.24
CA LEU A 88 2.93 -6.01 -16.82
C LEU A 88 1.86 -7.03 -16.44
N LEU A 89 0.79 -7.14 -17.22
CA LEU A 89 -0.28 -8.12 -16.97
C LEU A 89 0.23 -9.55 -17.06
N MET A 90 0.95 -9.89 -18.14
CA MET A 90 1.51 -11.24 -18.34
C MET A 90 2.40 -11.64 -17.16
N PHE A 91 3.35 -10.79 -16.78
CA PHE A 91 4.26 -11.09 -15.68
C PHE A 91 3.52 -11.17 -14.35
N SER A 92 2.52 -10.30 -14.11
CA SER A 92 1.68 -10.34 -12.91
C SER A 92 0.94 -11.67 -12.78
N ILE A 93 0.41 -12.21 -13.89
CA ILE A 93 -0.25 -13.53 -13.92
C ILE A 93 0.76 -14.64 -13.60
N ILE A 94 1.88 -14.70 -14.30
CA ILE A 94 2.88 -15.76 -14.13
C ILE A 94 3.46 -15.74 -12.71
N PHE A 95 3.84 -14.56 -12.23
CA PHE A 95 4.44 -14.39 -10.91
C PHE A 95 3.46 -14.74 -9.78
N SER A 96 2.21 -14.29 -9.88
CA SER A 96 1.19 -14.58 -8.87
C SER A 96 0.74 -16.04 -8.87
N LEU A 97 0.68 -16.69 -10.04
CA LEU A 97 0.43 -18.13 -10.12
C LEU A 97 1.56 -18.94 -9.49
N ALA A 98 2.82 -18.57 -9.74
CA ALA A 98 3.96 -19.22 -9.12
C ALA A 98 3.92 -19.09 -7.59
N LEU A 99 3.62 -17.91 -7.08
CA LEU A 99 3.45 -17.68 -5.63
C LEU A 99 2.26 -18.42 -5.06
N MET A 100 1.12 -18.44 -5.75
CA MET A 100 -0.05 -19.22 -5.34
C MET A 100 0.29 -20.71 -5.20
N ILE A 101 0.92 -21.31 -6.20
CA ILE A 101 1.31 -22.72 -6.20
C ILE A 101 2.29 -23.00 -5.04
N LEU A 102 3.30 -22.15 -4.87
CA LEU A 102 4.27 -22.27 -3.79
C LEU A 102 3.58 -22.23 -2.43
N VAL A 103 2.71 -21.27 -2.19
CA VAL A 103 1.99 -21.13 -0.92
C VAL A 103 1.03 -22.31 -0.70
N LEU A 104 0.34 -22.80 -1.74
CA LEU A 104 -0.55 -23.96 -1.61
C LEU A 104 0.20 -25.26 -1.29
N ILE A 105 1.37 -25.48 -1.90
CA ILE A 105 2.20 -26.67 -1.64
C ILE A 105 2.76 -26.64 -0.22
N PHE A 106 3.26 -25.48 0.23
CA PHE A 106 3.94 -25.34 1.51
C PHE A 106 3.05 -24.73 2.61
N ASN A 107 1.73 -24.61 2.41
CA ASN A 107 0.80 -23.94 3.32
C ASN A 107 1.04 -24.31 4.79
N GLU A 108 0.91 -25.58 5.15
CA GLU A 108 1.05 -26.03 6.52
C GLU A 108 2.49 -25.87 7.04
N SER A 109 3.48 -26.18 6.22
CA SER A 109 4.90 -26.04 6.59
C SER A 109 5.28 -24.57 6.86
N LEU A 110 4.82 -23.65 6.02
CA LEU A 110 5.04 -22.21 6.21
C LEU A 110 4.37 -21.71 7.49
N LEU A 111 3.12 -22.10 7.73
CA LEU A 111 2.39 -21.66 8.92
C LEU A 111 2.99 -22.25 10.20
N ARG A 112 3.40 -23.52 10.20
CA ARG A 112 4.08 -24.14 11.35
C ARG A 112 5.44 -23.54 11.61
N LEU A 113 6.18 -23.16 10.57
CA LEU A 113 7.47 -22.47 10.71
C LEU A 113 7.30 -21.08 11.34
N LEU A 114 6.29 -20.34 10.89
CA LEU A 114 6.05 -18.97 11.34
C LEU A 114 5.30 -18.89 12.67
N PHE A 115 4.31 -19.77 12.87
CA PHE A 115 3.33 -19.71 13.96
C PHE A 115 3.21 -21.03 14.72
N GLY A 116 4.23 -21.88 14.75
CA GLY A 116 4.18 -23.24 15.30
C GLY A 116 3.87 -23.36 16.79
N ARG A 117 3.82 -22.23 17.51
CA ARG A 117 3.51 -22.18 18.96
C ARG A 117 2.05 -21.85 19.28
N VAL A 118 1.21 -21.65 18.26
CA VAL A 118 -0.22 -21.35 18.48
C VAL A 118 -1.01 -22.62 18.74
N GLU A 119 -2.18 -22.47 19.36
CA GLU A 119 -3.12 -23.57 19.60
C GLU A 119 -3.57 -24.23 18.29
N ASN A 120 -3.91 -25.52 18.36
CA ASN A 120 -4.34 -26.28 17.17
C ASN A 120 -5.59 -25.68 16.50
N SER A 121 -6.52 -25.14 17.27
CA SER A 121 -7.71 -24.44 16.77
C SER A 121 -7.37 -23.23 15.92
N VAL A 122 -6.40 -22.42 16.36
CA VAL A 122 -5.89 -21.25 15.63
C VAL A 122 -5.13 -21.70 14.40
N MET A 123 -4.30 -22.75 14.50
CA MET A 123 -3.55 -23.30 13.35
C MET A 123 -4.49 -23.79 12.25
N GLN A 124 -5.59 -24.49 12.59
CA GLN A 124 -6.59 -24.93 11.62
C GLN A 124 -7.28 -23.75 10.93
N ALA A 125 -7.60 -22.70 11.69
CA ALA A 125 -8.13 -21.46 11.13
C ALA A 125 -7.12 -20.82 10.14
N CYS A 126 -5.84 -20.78 10.51
CA CYS A 126 -4.76 -20.27 9.64
C CYS A 126 -4.66 -21.08 8.34
N ILE A 127 -4.62 -22.41 8.42
CA ILE A 127 -4.49 -23.29 7.24
C ILE A 127 -5.67 -23.09 6.30
N THR A 128 -6.89 -23.08 6.82
CA THR A 128 -8.11 -22.87 6.03
C THR A 128 -8.11 -21.51 5.35
N TYR A 129 -7.84 -20.45 6.10
CA TYR A 129 -7.87 -19.09 5.57
C TYR A 129 -6.76 -18.84 4.55
N LEU A 130 -5.52 -19.30 4.82
CA LEU A 130 -4.41 -19.11 3.89
C LEU A 130 -4.63 -19.88 2.59
N LYS A 131 -5.13 -21.12 2.67
CA LYS A 131 -5.43 -21.93 1.48
C LYS A 131 -6.41 -21.20 0.54
N ILE A 132 -7.51 -20.66 1.08
CA ILE A 132 -8.50 -19.92 0.29
C ILE A 132 -7.92 -18.58 -0.19
N SER A 133 -7.22 -17.85 0.67
CA SER A 133 -6.60 -16.56 0.31
C SER A 133 -5.58 -16.70 -0.81
N ALA A 134 -4.80 -17.79 -0.84
CA ALA A 134 -3.79 -18.04 -1.87
C ALA A 134 -4.41 -18.11 -3.27
N TYR A 135 -5.60 -18.69 -3.42
CA TYR A 135 -6.32 -18.70 -4.70
C TYR A 135 -6.68 -17.29 -5.20
N SER A 136 -6.71 -16.29 -4.33
CA SER A 136 -6.99 -14.91 -4.72
C SER A 136 -5.77 -14.13 -5.21
N TYR A 137 -4.55 -14.65 -5.09
CA TYR A 137 -3.32 -13.93 -5.49
C TYR A 137 -3.29 -13.56 -6.96
N PRO A 138 -3.62 -14.46 -7.92
CA PRO A 138 -3.69 -14.08 -9.32
C PRO A 138 -4.70 -12.98 -9.57
N ALA A 139 -5.89 -13.07 -8.97
CA ALA A 139 -6.92 -12.05 -9.11
C ALA A 139 -6.44 -10.68 -8.58
N LEU A 140 -5.77 -10.66 -7.44
CA LEU A 140 -5.22 -9.44 -6.85
C LEU A 140 -4.13 -8.82 -7.72
N ALA A 141 -3.21 -9.64 -8.26
CA ALA A 141 -2.14 -9.18 -9.14
C ALA A 141 -2.69 -8.62 -10.47
N ILE A 142 -3.67 -9.29 -11.06
CA ILE A 142 -4.35 -8.85 -12.29
C ILE A 142 -5.08 -7.52 -12.04
N TYR A 143 -5.81 -7.39 -10.93
CA TYR A 143 -6.47 -6.14 -10.56
C TYR A 143 -5.47 -5.01 -10.42
N ASN A 144 -4.36 -5.22 -9.71
CA ASN A 144 -3.34 -4.20 -9.50
C ASN A 144 -2.70 -3.75 -10.82
N ALA A 145 -2.44 -4.69 -11.76
CA ALA A 145 -1.91 -4.36 -13.09
C ALA A 145 -2.89 -3.50 -13.90
N GLY A 146 -4.17 -3.87 -13.93
CA GLY A 146 -5.21 -3.09 -14.61
C GLY A 146 -5.46 -1.74 -13.95
N ALA A 147 -5.45 -1.69 -12.62
CA ALA A 147 -5.57 -0.43 -11.87
C ALA A 147 -4.39 0.50 -12.13
N ALA A 148 -3.16 -0.03 -12.26
CA ALA A 148 -1.99 0.74 -12.66
C ALA A 148 -2.19 1.41 -14.02
N LEU A 149 -2.72 0.66 -15.01
CA LEU A 149 -3.04 1.20 -16.33
C LEU A 149 -4.06 2.36 -16.25
N TYR A 150 -5.19 2.14 -15.56
CA TYR A 150 -6.22 3.17 -15.41
C TYR A 150 -5.71 4.42 -14.67
N ARG A 151 -4.94 4.23 -13.61
CA ARG A 151 -4.34 5.34 -12.85
C ARG A 151 -3.31 6.10 -13.68
N SER A 152 -2.51 5.41 -14.50
CA SER A 152 -1.56 6.04 -15.42
C SER A 152 -2.23 6.91 -16.48
N MET A 153 -3.49 6.60 -16.86
CA MET A 153 -4.33 7.43 -17.71
C MET A 153 -5.11 8.53 -16.95
N ALA A 154 -4.85 8.73 -15.65
CA ALA A 154 -5.60 9.63 -14.77
C ALA A 154 -7.10 9.28 -14.63
N LYS A 155 -7.53 8.04 -14.92
CA LYS A 155 -8.93 7.57 -14.86
C LYS A 155 -9.20 6.79 -13.56
N THR A 156 -8.96 7.42 -12.41
CA THR A 156 -9.04 6.79 -11.09
C THR A 156 -10.46 6.52 -10.60
N SER A 157 -11.47 7.21 -11.15
CA SER A 157 -12.87 6.94 -10.82
C SER A 157 -13.29 5.51 -11.16
N THR A 158 -12.74 4.93 -12.23
CA THR A 158 -13.04 3.55 -12.62
C THR A 158 -12.58 2.56 -11.56
N THR A 159 -11.34 2.70 -11.06
CA THR A 159 -10.81 1.83 -10.01
C THR A 159 -11.58 1.99 -8.70
N MET A 160 -11.99 3.21 -8.37
CA MET A 160 -12.85 3.48 -7.21
C MET A 160 -14.20 2.76 -7.31
N TYR A 161 -14.90 2.84 -8.45
CA TYR A 161 -16.20 2.16 -8.61
C TYR A 161 -16.07 0.63 -8.54
N ILE A 162 -15.02 0.06 -9.13
CA ILE A 162 -14.74 -1.38 -9.00
C ILE A 162 -14.47 -1.75 -7.55
N SER A 163 -13.70 -0.94 -6.82
CA SER A 163 -13.42 -1.15 -5.41
C SER A 163 -14.69 -1.09 -4.56
N ILE A 164 -15.58 -0.11 -4.80
CA ILE A 164 -16.88 -0.02 -4.12
C ILE A 164 -17.70 -1.29 -4.34
N ALA A 165 -17.86 -1.71 -5.60
CA ALA A 165 -18.64 -2.92 -5.93
C ALA A 165 -18.04 -4.18 -5.30
N SER A 166 -16.71 -4.32 -5.36
CA SER A 166 -15.97 -5.42 -4.73
C SER A 166 -16.16 -5.46 -3.21
N ASN A 167 -16.08 -4.30 -2.56
CA ASN A 167 -16.27 -4.18 -1.11
C ASN A 167 -17.71 -4.53 -0.69
N ILE A 168 -18.70 -4.13 -1.47
CA ILE A 168 -20.10 -4.51 -1.24
C ILE A 168 -20.27 -6.03 -1.37
N ILE A 169 -19.70 -6.65 -2.41
CA ILE A 169 -19.73 -8.11 -2.61
C ILE A 169 -19.07 -8.81 -1.42
N ASN A 170 -17.91 -8.34 -0.97
CA ASN A 170 -17.21 -8.89 0.18
C ASN A 170 -18.05 -8.80 1.46
N CYS A 171 -18.57 -7.63 1.77
CA CYS A 171 -19.34 -7.39 2.98
C CYS A 171 -20.61 -8.24 3.03
N ILE A 172 -21.42 -8.25 1.95
CA ILE A 172 -22.62 -9.08 1.84
C ILE A 172 -22.25 -10.56 1.92
N GLY A 173 -21.21 -10.97 1.20
CA GLY A 173 -20.75 -12.35 1.20
C GLY A 173 -20.27 -12.81 2.58
N ASN A 174 -19.56 -11.98 3.34
CA ASN A 174 -19.14 -12.27 4.71
C ASN A 174 -20.35 -12.45 5.63
N CYS A 175 -21.35 -11.57 5.51
CA CYS A 175 -22.59 -11.71 6.29
C CYS A 175 -23.30 -13.04 5.97
N ILE A 176 -23.43 -13.39 4.70
CA ILE A 176 -24.04 -14.67 4.28
C ILE A 176 -23.18 -15.84 4.77
N GLY A 177 -21.87 -15.81 4.57
CA GLY A 177 -20.96 -16.89 4.92
C GLY A 177 -20.93 -17.19 6.42
N VAL A 178 -20.96 -16.15 7.25
CA VAL A 178 -20.89 -16.29 8.71
C VAL A 178 -22.27 -16.54 9.34
N PHE A 179 -23.28 -15.73 9.00
CA PHE A 179 -24.57 -15.75 9.72
C PHE A 179 -25.62 -16.68 9.10
N VAL A 180 -25.53 -16.97 7.79
CA VAL A 180 -26.50 -17.83 7.10
C VAL A 180 -25.94 -19.23 6.89
N LEU A 181 -24.72 -19.33 6.36
CA LEU A 181 -24.09 -20.61 6.04
C LEU A 181 -23.32 -21.23 7.21
N HIS A 182 -23.04 -20.46 8.26
CA HIS A 182 -22.24 -20.89 9.42
C HIS A 182 -20.91 -21.55 9.02
N ALA A 183 -20.28 -21.04 7.95
CA ALA A 183 -19.10 -21.66 7.33
C ALA A 183 -17.78 -21.35 8.08
N GLY A 184 -17.86 -20.76 9.26
CA GLY A 184 -16.68 -20.43 10.07
C GLY A 184 -15.71 -19.50 9.35
N VAL A 185 -14.42 -19.79 9.43
CA VAL A 185 -13.36 -18.98 8.78
C VAL A 185 -13.48 -18.98 7.26
N ALA A 186 -13.95 -20.09 6.66
CA ALA A 186 -14.19 -20.16 5.22
C ALA A 186 -15.28 -19.19 4.77
N GLY A 187 -16.26 -18.91 5.65
CA GLY A 187 -17.34 -17.94 5.40
C GLY A 187 -16.89 -16.50 5.22
N VAL A 188 -15.65 -16.17 5.59
CA VAL A 188 -15.04 -14.85 5.34
C VAL A 188 -14.00 -14.93 4.22
N ALA A 189 -13.31 -16.06 4.09
CA ALA A 189 -12.27 -16.24 3.08
C ALA A 189 -12.83 -16.30 1.65
N TYR A 190 -13.92 -17.06 1.43
CA TYR A 190 -14.53 -17.19 0.10
C TYR A 190 -15.13 -15.88 -0.44
N PRO A 191 -15.86 -15.08 0.32
CA PRO A 191 -16.32 -13.78 -0.15
C PRO A 191 -15.19 -12.85 -0.57
N SER A 192 -14.10 -12.83 0.17
CA SER A 192 -12.89 -12.07 -0.19
C SER A 192 -12.28 -12.57 -1.50
N LEU A 193 -12.23 -13.89 -1.73
CA LEU A 193 -11.81 -14.48 -3.00
C LEU A 193 -12.74 -14.05 -4.15
N ILE A 194 -14.04 -14.17 -3.97
CA ILE A 194 -15.06 -13.82 -4.99
C ILE A 194 -14.95 -12.33 -5.34
N ALA A 195 -14.84 -11.46 -4.35
CA ALA A 195 -14.70 -10.02 -4.54
C ALA A 195 -13.45 -9.65 -5.34
N ARG A 196 -12.31 -10.30 -5.06
CA ARG A 196 -11.06 -10.10 -5.80
C ARG A 196 -11.15 -10.63 -7.23
N VAL A 197 -11.75 -11.80 -7.44
CA VAL A 197 -11.97 -12.36 -8.78
C VAL A 197 -12.90 -11.45 -9.59
N PHE A 198 -13.98 -10.96 -9.00
CA PHE A 198 -14.87 -9.98 -9.63
C PHE A 198 -14.08 -8.73 -10.07
N SER A 199 -13.28 -8.15 -9.19
CA SER A 199 -12.47 -6.96 -9.52
C SER A 199 -11.50 -7.24 -10.67
N ALA A 200 -10.85 -8.41 -10.66
CA ALA A 200 -9.91 -8.81 -11.70
C ALA A 200 -10.60 -8.98 -13.07
N ILE A 201 -11.75 -9.61 -13.09
CA ILE A 201 -12.53 -9.81 -14.34
C ILE A 201 -12.98 -8.46 -14.89
N VAL A 202 -13.59 -7.62 -14.05
CA VAL A 202 -14.14 -6.32 -14.50
C VAL A 202 -13.02 -5.41 -15.01
N ILE A 203 -11.93 -5.25 -14.26
CA ILE A 203 -10.82 -4.36 -14.68
C ILE A 203 -10.18 -4.87 -15.97
N THR A 204 -9.99 -6.19 -16.11
CA THR A 204 -9.41 -6.79 -17.32
C THR A 204 -10.30 -6.55 -18.53
N PHE A 205 -11.61 -6.79 -18.39
CA PHE A 205 -12.56 -6.53 -19.46
C PHE A 205 -12.53 -5.07 -19.91
N LEU A 206 -12.51 -4.14 -18.94
CA LEU A 206 -12.43 -2.71 -19.24
C LEU A 206 -11.09 -2.31 -19.87
N CYS A 207 -9.98 -2.95 -19.50
CA CYS A 207 -8.68 -2.69 -20.10
C CYS A 207 -8.57 -3.14 -21.57
N PHE A 208 -9.41 -4.05 -22.06
CA PHE A 208 -9.49 -4.42 -23.48
C PHE A 208 -10.27 -3.43 -24.34
N ASN A 209 -10.86 -2.40 -23.76
CA ASN A 209 -11.61 -1.40 -24.50
C ASN A 209 -10.70 -0.51 -25.37
N LYS A 210 -10.81 -0.65 -26.68
CA LYS A 210 -10.02 0.08 -27.68
C LYS A 210 -10.31 1.59 -27.75
N THR A 211 -11.34 2.08 -27.06
CA THR A 211 -11.62 3.53 -26.97
C THR A 211 -10.70 4.25 -25.98
N LEU A 212 -9.95 3.50 -25.17
CA LEU A 212 -8.96 4.05 -24.27
C LEU A 212 -7.71 4.49 -25.04
N THR A 213 -7.00 5.48 -24.51
CA THR A 213 -5.69 5.90 -25.05
C THR A 213 -4.66 4.77 -24.97
N THR A 214 -4.79 3.93 -23.95
CA THR A 214 -3.96 2.74 -23.75
C THR A 214 -4.88 1.59 -23.34
N TYR A 215 -4.69 0.43 -23.96
CA TYR A 215 -5.51 -0.75 -23.72
C TYR A 215 -4.71 -2.03 -23.88
N TYR A 216 -5.25 -3.14 -23.37
CA TYR A 216 -4.64 -4.45 -23.53
C TYR A 216 -4.81 -4.98 -24.95
N GLU A 217 -3.70 -5.41 -25.57
CA GLU A 217 -3.70 -6.13 -26.83
C GLU A 217 -3.19 -7.56 -26.61
N LYS A 218 -3.93 -8.54 -27.14
CA LYS A 218 -3.57 -9.96 -27.00
C LYS A 218 -2.14 -10.26 -27.46
N LYS A 219 -1.68 -9.61 -28.56
CA LYS A 219 -0.31 -9.79 -29.09
C LYS A 219 0.76 -9.44 -28.05
N HIS A 220 0.55 -8.38 -27.26
CA HIS A 220 1.51 -7.91 -26.26
C HIS A 220 1.44 -8.66 -24.93
N ILE A 221 0.34 -9.39 -24.68
CA ILE A 221 0.19 -10.26 -23.50
C ILE A 221 0.81 -11.64 -23.79
N LEU A 222 0.66 -12.15 -25.01
CA LEU A 222 1.10 -13.52 -25.35
C LEU A 222 2.56 -13.60 -25.81
N VAL A 223 3.14 -12.51 -26.30
CA VAL A 223 4.53 -12.46 -26.76
C VAL A 223 5.41 -11.85 -25.66
N PHE A 224 6.39 -12.63 -25.20
CA PHE A 224 7.33 -12.20 -24.17
C PHE A 224 8.31 -11.16 -24.72
N ASP A 225 8.38 -10.01 -24.07
CA ASP A 225 9.33 -8.94 -24.34
C ASP A 225 10.25 -8.70 -23.16
N ALA A 226 11.41 -9.32 -23.19
CA ALA A 226 12.41 -9.23 -22.12
C ALA A 226 12.90 -7.79 -21.88
N LYS A 227 12.99 -6.96 -22.94
CA LYS A 227 13.46 -5.57 -22.82
C LYS A 227 12.44 -4.71 -22.09
N MET A 228 11.19 -4.82 -22.46
CA MET A 228 10.10 -4.08 -21.80
C MET A 228 9.92 -4.55 -20.35
N LEU A 229 9.92 -5.86 -20.12
CA LEU A 229 9.80 -6.42 -18.79
C LEU A 229 10.96 -5.98 -17.87
N LYS A 230 12.20 -5.95 -18.40
CA LYS A 230 13.37 -5.46 -17.65
C LYS A 230 13.19 -4.00 -17.20
N ARG A 231 12.60 -3.14 -18.04
CA ARG A 231 12.29 -1.74 -17.65
C ARG A 231 11.33 -1.69 -16.46
N VAL A 232 10.26 -2.47 -16.51
CA VAL A 232 9.29 -2.57 -15.41
C VAL A 232 9.96 -3.10 -14.14
N LEU A 233 10.72 -4.18 -14.25
CA LEU A 233 11.36 -4.82 -13.10
C LEU A 233 12.49 -3.96 -12.48
N ASN A 234 13.18 -3.15 -13.26
CA ASN A 234 14.18 -2.22 -12.73
C ASN A 234 13.60 -1.19 -11.75
N ILE A 235 12.29 -0.95 -11.81
CA ILE A 235 11.58 -0.09 -10.86
C ILE A 235 10.87 -0.93 -9.79
N ALA A 236 10.21 -2.00 -10.21
CA ALA A 236 9.41 -2.83 -9.32
C ALA A 236 10.25 -3.57 -8.26
N VAL A 237 11.41 -4.12 -8.65
CA VAL A 237 12.27 -4.90 -7.74
C VAL A 237 12.83 -4.05 -6.61
N PRO A 238 13.46 -2.87 -6.87
CA PRO A 238 13.87 -1.99 -5.78
C PRO A 238 12.73 -1.59 -4.84
N ASN A 239 11.56 -1.30 -5.41
CA ASN A 239 10.37 -0.94 -4.65
C ASN A 239 9.89 -2.11 -3.77
N GLY A 240 9.89 -3.33 -4.31
CA GLY A 240 9.55 -4.55 -3.57
C GLY A 240 10.53 -4.85 -2.44
N ILE A 241 11.83 -4.71 -2.67
CA ILE A 241 12.87 -4.89 -1.65
C ILE A 241 12.68 -3.87 -0.51
N GLU A 242 12.46 -2.61 -0.85
CA GLU A 242 12.21 -1.55 0.15
C GLU A 242 10.99 -1.90 1.03
N GLN A 243 9.87 -2.29 0.42
CA GLN A 243 8.66 -2.66 1.16
C GLN A 243 8.88 -3.91 2.02
N GLY A 244 9.60 -4.90 1.50
CA GLY A 244 9.95 -6.12 2.24
C GLY A 244 10.79 -5.81 3.49
N ILE A 245 11.83 -5.01 3.35
CA ILE A 245 12.69 -4.59 4.47
C ILE A 245 11.89 -3.76 5.49
N PHE A 246 11.02 -2.86 5.01
CA PHE A 246 10.15 -2.09 5.89
C PHE A 246 9.27 -3.00 6.76
N GLN A 247 8.68 -4.06 6.19
CA GLN A 247 7.86 -5.02 6.95
C GLN A 247 8.70 -5.82 7.95
N LEU A 248 9.91 -6.24 7.57
CA LEU A 248 10.83 -6.94 8.49
C LEU A 248 11.20 -6.08 9.70
N VAL A 249 11.54 -4.80 9.47
CA VAL A 249 11.84 -3.87 10.56
C VAL A 249 10.61 -3.64 11.45
N LYS A 250 9.42 -3.52 10.85
CA LYS A 250 8.16 -3.39 11.61
C LYS A 250 7.92 -4.59 12.53
N VAL A 251 8.15 -5.80 12.04
CA VAL A 251 8.03 -7.04 12.85
C VAL A 251 9.08 -7.05 13.96
N ALA A 252 10.33 -6.72 13.67
CA ALA A 252 11.39 -6.65 14.67
C ALA A 252 11.09 -5.63 15.77
N LEU A 253 10.58 -4.45 15.40
CA LEU A 253 10.18 -3.43 16.38
C LEU A 253 8.95 -3.83 17.20
N SER A 254 8.05 -4.65 16.68
CA SER A 254 6.95 -5.21 17.46
C SER A 254 7.46 -6.08 18.62
N SER A 255 8.57 -6.80 18.42
CA SER A 255 9.23 -7.56 19.49
C SER A 255 9.83 -6.64 20.56
N VAL A 256 10.33 -5.48 20.18
CA VAL A 256 10.82 -4.46 21.15
C VAL A 256 9.64 -3.87 21.93
N VAL A 257 8.52 -3.56 21.26
CA VAL A 257 7.30 -3.05 21.93
C VAL A 257 6.79 -4.04 22.97
N ALA A 258 6.92 -5.36 22.71
CA ALA A 258 6.50 -6.40 23.65
C ALA A 258 7.24 -6.34 25.02
N LEU A 259 8.42 -5.71 25.09
CA LEU A 259 9.18 -5.55 26.32
C LEU A 259 8.59 -4.48 27.26
N PHE A 260 7.74 -3.59 26.78
CA PHE A 260 7.27 -2.41 27.54
C PHE A 260 6.00 -2.66 28.36
N GLY A 261 5.44 -3.86 28.34
CA GLY A 261 4.28 -4.25 29.09
C GLY A 261 2.94 -4.03 28.37
N THR A 262 1.90 -4.64 28.92
CA THR A 262 0.60 -4.84 28.25
C THR A 262 -0.09 -3.53 27.86
N TYR A 263 -0.07 -2.52 28.73
CA TYR A 263 -0.76 -1.25 28.44
C TYR A 263 -0.08 -0.47 27.31
N GLN A 264 1.25 -0.54 27.19
CA GLN A 264 1.99 0.10 26.11
C GLN A 264 1.79 -0.63 24.78
N ILE A 265 1.73 -1.96 24.79
CA ILE A 265 1.40 -2.78 23.63
C ILE A 265 0.01 -2.39 23.09
N ALA A 266 -0.97 -2.33 23.97
CA ALA A 266 -2.34 -1.94 23.63
C ALA A 266 -2.40 -0.50 23.08
N ALA A 267 -1.73 0.44 23.73
CA ALA A 267 -1.67 1.84 23.30
C ALA A 267 -1.02 1.97 21.92
N ASN A 268 0.10 1.28 21.67
CA ASN A 268 0.77 1.28 20.37
C ASN A 268 -0.12 0.69 19.29
N GLY A 269 -0.83 -0.39 19.55
CA GLY A 269 -1.74 -1.03 18.57
C GLY A 269 -2.86 -0.09 18.13
N VAL A 270 -3.54 0.57 19.10
CA VAL A 270 -4.60 1.53 18.79
C VAL A 270 -4.04 2.77 18.09
N ALA A 271 -2.91 3.31 18.54
CA ALA A 271 -2.28 4.46 17.92
C ALA A 271 -1.85 4.16 16.44
N GLN A 272 -1.35 2.95 16.16
CA GLN A 272 -1.01 2.53 14.79
C GLN A 272 -2.25 2.44 13.89
N SER A 273 -3.38 2.00 14.42
CA SER A 273 -4.65 1.96 13.68
C SER A 273 -5.12 3.37 13.32
N ILE A 274 -5.06 4.30 14.27
CA ILE A 274 -5.42 5.71 14.04
C ILE A 274 -4.42 6.36 13.08
N TRP A 275 -3.11 6.08 13.23
CA TRP A 275 -2.09 6.57 12.30
C TRP A 275 -2.34 6.10 10.85
N SER A 276 -2.76 4.86 10.67
CA SER A 276 -3.08 4.35 9.31
C SER A 276 -4.15 5.20 8.63
N LEU A 277 -5.17 5.64 9.37
CA LEU A 277 -6.17 6.61 8.88
C LEU A 277 -5.55 7.98 8.60
N ALA A 278 -4.71 8.47 9.50
CA ALA A 278 -4.04 9.76 9.36
C ALA A 278 -3.11 9.83 8.13
N ALA A 279 -2.43 8.72 7.81
CA ALA A 279 -1.52 8.59 6.66
C ALA A 279 -2.22 8.48 5.30
N LEU A 280 -3.55 8.35 5.28
CA LEU A 280 -4.35 8.08 4.08
C LEU A 280 -4.09 9.06 2.93
N VAL A 281 -3.91 10.35 3.24
CA VAL A 281 -3.60 11.38 2.25
C VAL A 281 -2.28 11.09 1.55
N GLY A 282 -1.23 10.78 2.30
CA GLY A 282 0.08 10.45 1.73
C GLY A 282 0.05 9.19 0.86
N VAL A 283 -0.68 8.17 1.29
CA VAL A 283 -0.88 6.93 0.52
C VAL A 283 -1.61 7.23 -0.80
N THR A 284 -2.65 8.05 -0.75
CA THR A 284 -3.43 8.48 -1.92
C THR A 284 -2.59 9.26 -2.92
N MET A 285 -1.73 10.14 -2.44
CA MET A 285 -0.94 11.01 -3.31
C MET A 285 0.20 10.30 -4.03
N GLY A 286 0.67 9.15 -3.55
CA GLY A 286 1.73 8.38 -4.20
C GLY A 286 1.45 8.07 -5.68
N PRO A 287 0.36 7.38 -6.03
CA PRO A 287 -0.03 7.13 -7.43
C PRO A 287 -0.24 8.42 -8.24
N VAL A 288 -0.71 9.51 -7.63
CA VAL A 288 -0.89 10.79 -8.31
C VAL A 288 0.46 11.37 -8.75
N PHE A 289 1.47 11.34 -7.87
CA PHE A 289 2.83 11.74 -8.22
C PHE A 289 3.40 10.87 -9.35
N ILE A 290 3.23 9.54 -9.27
CA ILE A 290 3.69 8.63 -10.32
C ILE A 290 3.08 8.99 -11.68
N THR A 291 1.77 9.20 -11.72
CA THR A 291 1.07 9.50 -12.97
C THR A 291 1.47 10.85 -13.54
N VAL A 292 1.41 11.91 -12.74
CA VAL A 292 1.62 13.28 -13.24
C VAL A 292 3.10 13.53 -13.59
N ILE A 293 4.01 13.17 -12.69
CA ILE A 293 5.44 13.35 -12.92
C ILE A 293 5.94 12.40 -14.01
N GLY A 294 5.49 11.13 -13.99
CA GLY A 294 5.86 10.17 -15.04
C GLY A 294 5.46 10.63 -16.43
N GLN A 295 4.26 11.20 -16.61
CA GLN A 295 3.85 11.75 -17.90
C GLN A 295 4.67 13.01 -18.30
N CYS A 296 5.02 13.88 -17.35
CA CYS A 296 5.89 15.03 -17.65
C CYS A 296 7.28 14.57 -18.10
N MET A 297 7.86 13.59 -17.39
CA MET A 297 9.17 13.03 -17.75
C MET A 297 9.15 12.34 -19.11
N GLY A 298 8.10 11.58 -19.40
CA GLY A 298 7.94 10.95 -20.71
C GLY A 298 7.78 11.94 -21.85
N ALA A 299 7.16 13.10 -21.60
CA ALA A 299 7.05 14.19 -22.56
C ALA A 299 8.34 15.04 -22.67
N GLU A 300 9.38 14.72 -21.91
CA GLU A 300 10.64 15.49 -21.80
C GLU A 300 10.40 16.96 -21.36
N ASP A 301 9.25 17.20 -20.68
CA ASP A 301 8.83 18.53 -20.21
C ASP A 301 9.23 18.72 -18.74
N ILE A 302 10.51 19.02 -18.54
CA ILE A 302 11.12 19.18 -17.21
C ILE A 302 10.51 20.38 -16.46
N ASP A 303 10.18 21.45 -17.16
CA ASP A 303 9.57 22.64 -16.55
C ASP A 303 8.18 22.32 -15.97
N SER A 304 7.37 21.57 -16.72
CA SER A 304 6.10 21.05 -16.20
C SER A 304 6.31 20.09 -15.03
N ALA A 305 7.33 19.23 -15.06
CA ALA A 305 7.64 18.35 -13.94
C ALA A 305 7.95 19.16 -12.67
N HIS A 306 8.80 20.18 -12.75
CA HIS A 306 9.09 21.10 -11.63
C HIS A 306 7.84 21.81 -11.11
N TYR A 307 6.99 22.32 -12.02
CA TYR A 307 5.74 22.95 -11.64
C TYR A 307 4.82 22.00 -10.88
N TYR A 308 4.64 20.76 -11.40
CA TYR A 308 3.76 19.79 -10.76
C TYR A 308 4.33 19.21 -9.49
N PHE A 309 5.63 19.02 -9.34
CA PHE A 309 6.23 18.69 -8.06
C PHE A 309 5.82 19.68 -6.97
N LYS A 310 6.01 20.99 -7.22
CA LYS A 310 5.64 22.04 -6.27
C LYS A 310 4.13 22.07 -6.01
N LYS A 311 3.32 21.97 -7.07
CA LYS A 311 1.86 22.00 -6.97
C LYS A 311 1.29 20.80 -6.20
N LEU A 312 1.74 19.60 -6.52
CA LEU A 312 1.30 18.38 -5.84
C LEU A 312 1.77 18.36 -4.38
N MET A 313 3.00 18.81 -4.08
CA MET A 313 3.48 18.94 -2.71
C MET A 313 2.60 19.92 -1.91
N LYS A 314 2.27 21.09 -2.48
CA LYS A 314 1.37 22.04 -1.83
C LYS A 314 -0.01 21.44 -1.54
N ILE A 315 -0.60 20.76 -2.52
CA ILE A 315 -1.89 20.06 -2.35
C ILE A 315 -1.77 18.98 -1.26
N THR A 316 -0.72 18.18 -1.27
CA THR A 316 -0.48 17.11 -0.28
C THR A 316 -0.39 17.68 1.12
N ILE A 317 0.40 18.74 1.32
CA ILE A 317 0.57 19.37 2.64
C ILE A 317 -0.75 19.95 3.14
N ILE A 318 -1.47 20.74 2.32
CA ILE A 318 -2.75 21.32 2.72
C ILE A 318 -3.76 20.24 3.07
N PHE A 319 -3.90 19.23 2.22
CA PHE A 319 -4.82 18.12 2.46
C PHE A 319 -4.41 17.30 3.69
N SER A 320 -3.11 17.06 3.91
CA SER A 320 -2.60 16.39 5.11
C SER A 320 -2.90 17.19 6.38
N VAL A 321 -2.71 18.51 6.36
CA VAL A 321 -3.06 19.38 7.51
C VAL A 321 -4.53 19.22 7.87
N ILE A 322 -5.42 19.43 6.89
CA ILE A 322 -6.87 19.36 7.11
C ILE A 322 -7.27 17.98 7.65
N TRP A 323 -6.76 16.93 7.02
CA TRP A 323 -7.11 15.55 7.38
C TRP A 323 -6.57 15.15 8.76
N ASN A 324 -5.31 15.50 9.07
CA ASN A 324 -4.71 15.17 10.37
C ASN A 324 -5.32 15.98 11.52
N VAL A 325 -5.70 17.22 11.29
CA VAL A 325 -6.49 18.01 12.28
C VAL A 325 -7.85 17.33 12.51
N PHE A 326 -8.54 16.91 11.46
CA PHE A 326 -9.79 16.16 11.58
C PHE A 326 -9.61 14.88 12.40
N ILE A 327 -8.58 14.06 12.11
CA ILE A 327 -8.28 12.83 12.84
C ILE A 327 -7.97 13.14 14.31
N LEU A 328 -7.20 14.20 14.59
CA LEU A 328 -6.88 14.59 15.96
C LEU A 328 -8.13 15.00 16.75
N LEU A 329 -9.05 15.76 16.15
CA LEU A 329 -10.29 16.19 16.77
C LEU A 329 -11.25 15.02 17.05
N ILE A 330 -11.30 14.01 16.19
CA ILE A 330 -12.17 12.84 16.37
C ILE A 330 -11.56 11.77 17.27
N THR A 331 -10.24 11.79 17.52
CA THR A 331 -9.54 10.79 18.32
C THR A 331 -10.13 10.64 19.75
N PRO A 332 -10.42 11.69 20.52
CA PRO A 332 -11.02 11.54 21.85
C PRO A 332 -12.38 10.82 21.78
N LEU A 333 -13.18 11.11 20.76
CA LEU A 333 -14.47 10.44 20.53
C LEU A 333 -14.28 8.95 20.21
N LEU A 334 -13.33 8.63 19.34
CA LEU A 334 -13.00 7.24 19.02
C LEU A 334 -12.55 6.48 20.26
N LEU A 335 -11.71 7.09 21.12
CA LEU A 335 -11.19 6.46 22.33
C LEU A 335 -12.27 6.17 23.39
N GLN A 336 -13.44 6.82 23.34
CA GLN A 336 -14.55 6.50 24.24
C GLN A 336 -15.11 5.10 23.99
N TYR A 337 -15.10 4.64 22.73
CA TYR A 337 -15.60 3.32 22.37
C TYR A 337 -14.63 2.18 22.69
N TYR A 338 -13.35 2.49 22.96
CA TYR A 338 -12.39 1.49 23.39
C TYR A 338 -12.47 1.25 24.88
N GLN A 339 -12.58 -0.02 25.29
CA GLN A 339 -12.55 -0.43 26.71
C GLN A 339 -11.10 -0.48 27.21
N LEU A 340 -10.47 0.67 27.34
CA LEU A 340 -9.09 0.84 27.78
C LEU A 340 -9.04 1.63 29.09
N SER A 341 -7.99 1.41 29.90
CA SER A 341 -7.72 2.22 31.07
C SER A 341 -7.47 3.69 30.69
N SER A 342 -7.71 4.60 31.62
CA SER A 342 -7.44 6.02 31.41
C SER A 342 -5.97 6.29 31.06
N GLU A 343 -5.05 5.54 31.67
CA GLU A 343 -3.62 5.62 31.40
C GLU A 343 -3.30 5.23 29.94
N THR A 344 -3.86 4.11 29.47
CA THR A 344 -3.69 3.65 28.09
C THR A 344 -4.28 4.66 27.10
N LYS A 345 -5.47 5.22 27.37
CA LYS A 345 -6.10 6.24 26.50
C LYS A 345 -5.26 7.51 26.41
N ASN A 346 -4.70 7.97 27.52
CA ASN A 346 -3.80 9.13 27.53
C ASN A 346 -2.55 8.86 26.70
N LEU A 347 -1.95 7.67 26.84
CA LEU A 347 -0.78 7.29 26.05
C LEU A 347 -1.11 7.22 24.56
N VAL A 348 -2.25 6.64 24.16
CA VAL A 348 -2.71 6.64 22.76
C VAL A 348 -2.82 8.06 22.23
N PHE A 349 -3.42 8.98 23.01
CA PHE A 349 -3.60 10.36 22.57
C PHE A 349 -2.26 11.07 22.36
N ILE A 350 -1.27 10.85 23.23
CA ILE A 350 0.09 11.38 23.07
C ILE A 350 0.74 10.83 21.78
N LEU A 351 0.64 9.52 21.56
CA LEU A 351 1.18 8.89 20.37
C LEU A 351 0.52 9.43 19.08
N VAL A 352 -0.79 9.63 19.10
CA VAL A 352 -1.53 10.20 17.96
C VAL A 352 -1.09 11.64 17.69
N ILE A 353 -0.88 12.47 18.72
CA ILE A 353 -0.36 13.83 18.54
C ILE A 353 1.01 13.80 17.85
N ILE A 354 1.93 12.96 18.35
CA ILE A 354 3.28 12.82 17.78
C ILE A 354 3.19 12.38 16.32
N HIS A 355 2.44 11.31 16.03
CA HIS A 355 2.30 10.79 14.68
C HIS A 355 1.67 11.81 13.72
N ASN A 356 0.59 12.48 14.13
CA ASN A 356 -0.13 13.44 13.27
C ASN A 356 0.71 14.67 12.96
N LEU A 357 1.48 15.17 13.94
CA LEU A 357 2.37 16.31 13.71
C LEU A 357 3.39 15.99 12.61
N PHE A 358 4.10 14.89 12.72
CA PHE A 358 5.11 14.50 11.76
C PHE A 358 4.52 13.98 10.43
N ASN A 359 3.32 13.38 10.50
CA ASN A 359 2.57 13.00 9.30
C ASN A 359 2.16 14.22 8.46
N THR A 360 1.99 15.36 9.09
CA THR A 360 1.68 16.62 8.40
C THR A 360 2.92 17.28 7.80
N ILE A 361 4.04 17.27 8.53
CA ILE A 361 5.25 18.03 8.18
C ILE A 361 6.25 17.18 7.37
N ALA A 362 6.55 15.97 7.82
CA ALA A 362 7.63 15.14 7.27
C ALA A 362 7.13 14.09 6.25
N PHE A 363 5.98 13.46 6.52
CA PHE A 363 5.48 12.36 5.69
C PHE A 363 5.21 12.73 4.22
N PRO A 364 4.67 13.93 3.88
CA PRO A 364 4.52 14.36 2.49
C PRO A 364 5.82 14.32 1.68
N PHE A 365 6.94 14.68 2.31
CA PHE A 365 8.26 14.66 1.69
C PHE A 365 8.90 13.26 1.69
N SER A 366 8.61 12.42 2.69
CA SER A 366 9.17 11.08 2.79
C SER A 366 8.44 10.04 1.93
N GLY A 367 7.13 10.14 1.76
CA GLY A 367 6.30 9.22 0.98
C GLY A 367 5.97 9.74 -0.42
N PRO A 368 5.04 10.70 -0.57
CA PRO A 368 4.62 11.22 -1.87
C PRO A 368 5.76 11.75 -2.74
N LEU A 369 6.67 12.57 -2.20
CA LEU A 369 7.80 13.10 -2.94
C LEU A 369 8.72 11.98 -3.45
N SER A 370 8.95 10.91 -2.66
CA SER A 370 9.76 9.77 -3.09
C SER A 370 9.13 9.04 -4.27
N ASN A 371 7.80 8.94 -4.31
CA ASN A 371 7.09 8.36 -5.47
C ASN A 371 7.24 9.23 -6.72
N GLY A 372 7.26 10.55 -6.57
CA GLY A 372 7.61 11.48 -7.65
C GLY A 372 9.03 11.25 -8.18
N LEU A 373 10.02 11.13 -7.30
CA LEU A 373 11.41 10.83 -7.68
C LEU A 373 11.52 9.45 -8.36
N ARG A 374 10.77 8.43 -7.92
CA ARG A 374 10.70 7.13 -8.61
C ARG A 374 10.09 7.25 -10.00
N ALA A 375 9.11 8.12 -10.16
CA ALA A 375 8.47 8.37 -11.46
C ALA A 375 9.43 8.97 -12.48
N THR A 376 10.50 9.64 -12.05
CA THR A 376 11.57 10.12 -12.94
C THR A 376 12.57 9.03 -13.33
N GLY A 377 12.63 7.91 -12.59
CA GLY A 377 13.62 6.85 -12.76
C GLY A 377 14.67 6.78 -11.65
N ASP A 378 14.69 7.73 -10.72
CA ASP A 378 15.65 7.77 -9.60
C ASP A 378 15.30 6.79 -8.48
N VAL A 379 15.12 5.52 -8.85
CA VAL A 379 14.56 4.47 -8.00
C VAL A 379 15.58 3.91 -7.02
N LYS A 380 16.84 3.71 -7.47
CA LYS A 380 17.88 3.15 -6.62
C LYS A 380 18.21 4.08 -5.46
N TYR A 381 18.28 5.38 -5.72
CA TYR A 381 18.55 6.37 -4.68
C TYR A 381 17.44 6.37 -3.63
N THR A 382 16.18 6.42 -4.07
CA THR A 382 15.03 6.40 -3.15
C THR A 382 14.99 5.13 -2.31
N MET A 383 15.26 3.96 -2.91
CA MET A 383 15.34 2.68 -2.21
C MET A 383 16.45 2.68 -1.15
N ILE A 384 17.67 3.06 -1.51
CA ILE A 384 18.82 3.03 -0.59
C ILE A 384 18.57 3.96 0.60
N VAL A 385 18.12 5.19 0.35
CA VAL A 385 17.81 6.16 1.40
C VAL A 385 16.71 5.64 2.32
N SER A 386 15.63 5.09 1.77
CA SER A 386 14.53 4.53 2.57
C SER A 386 14.98 3.35 3.43
N ILE A 387 15.77 2.43 2.87
CA ILE A 387 16.29 1.26 3.61
C ILE A 387 17.23 1.71 4.74
N LEU A 388 18.21 2.57 4.44
CA LEU A 388 19.14 3.07 5.44
C LEU A 388 18.40 3.82 6.55
N SER A 389 17.46 4.68 6.20
CA SER A 389 16.66 5.42 7.18
C SER A 389 15.84 4.47 8.06
N THR A 390 15.14 3.50 7.46
CA THR A 390 14.29 2.57 8.21
C THR A 390 15.11 1.61 9.10
N VAL A 391 16.19 1.05 8.58
CA VAL A 391 17.03 0.09 9.33
C VAL A 391 17.89 0.80 10.36
N VAL A 392 18.64 1.82 9.94
CA VAL A 392 19.63 2.47 10.80
C VAL A 392 18.95 3.50 11.71
N VAL A 393 18.28 4.50 11.14
CA VAL A 393 17.72 5.59 11.96
C VAL A 393 16.57 5.07 12.82
N ARG A 394 15.54 4.49 12.20
CA ARG A 394 14.37 3.99 12.95
C ARG A 394 14.74 2.83 13.87
N GLY A 395 15.53 1.85 13.39
CA GLY A 395 15.92 0.68 14.19
C GLY A 395 16.76 1.08 15.40
N ILE A 396 17.84 1.83 15.21
CA ILE A 396 18.77 2.23 16.29
C ILE A 396 18.08 3.20 17.26
N LEU A 397 17.40 4.23 16.75
CA LEU A 397 16.72 5.20 17.63
C LEU A 397 15.57 4.58 18.41
N SER A 398 14.90 3.55 17.87
CA SER A 398 13.88 2.80 18.62
C SER A 398 14.46 2.11 19.86
N ILE A 399 15.67 1.57 19.75
CA ILE A 399 16.38 0.96 20.89
C ILE A 399 16.84 2.04 21.86
N ILE A 400 17.46 3.11 21.37
CA ILE A 400 18.00 4.19 22.22
C ILE A 400 16.85 4.88 22.96
N PHE A 401 15.84 5.36 22.25
CA PHE A 401 14.75 6.10 22.89
C PHE A 401 13.81 5.19 23.68
N GLY A 402 13.47 4.02 23.13
CA GLY A 402 12.53 3.09 23.76
C GLY A 402 13.11 2.41 24.99
N ILE A 403 14.31 1.87 24.88
CA ILE A 403 14.95 1.07 25.95
C ILE A 403 15.88 1.91 26.80
N THR A 404 16.91 2.55 26.18
CA THR A 404 17.97 3.24 26.96
C THR A 404 17.45 4.46 27.69
N PHE A 405 16.59 5.27 27.06
CA PHE A 405 15.96 6.43 27.69
C PHE A 405 14.65 6.10 28.41
N ASN A 406 14.24 4.82 28.44
CA ASN A 406 13.01 4.35 29.10
C ASN A 406 11.72 5.07 28.64
N LEU A 407 11.70 5.57 27.39
CA LEU A 407 10.50 6.23 26.85
C LEU A 407 9.43 5.23 26.35
N GLY A 408 9.74 3.93 26.32
CA GLY A 408 8.82 2.89 25.88
C GLY A 408 8.31 3.14 24.44
N VAL A 409 7.01 2.99 24.22
CA VAL A 409 6.39 3.17 22.89
C VAL A 409 6.45 4.62 22.38
N ILE A 410 6.57 5.61 23.27
CA ILE A 410 6.82 7.00 22.85
C ILE A 410 8.16 7.10 22.14
N GLY A 411 9.19 6.42 22.66
CA GLY A 411 10.51 6.35 22.02
C GLY A 411 10.45 5.72 20.62
N ILE A 412 9.66 4.66 20.46
CA ILE A 412 9.42 4.03 19.14
C ILE A 412 8.73 5.00 18.18
N ALA A 413 7.72 5.75 18.65
CA ALA A 413 7.02 6.75 17.85
C ALA A 413 7.97 7.88 17.41
N LEU A 414 8.80 8.39 18.30
CA LEU A 414 9.80 9.42 18.00
C LEU A 414 10.85 8.91 17.01
N ALA A 415 11.29 7.66 17.11
CA ALA A 415 12.20 7.03 16.16
C ALA A 415 11.59 6.92 14.74
N MET A 416 10.30 6.60 14.65
CA MET A 416 9.55 6.59 13.38
C MET A 416 9.47 8.01 12.79
N CYS A 417 9.22 9.01 13.61
CA CYS A 417 9.19 10.40 13.19
C CYS A 417 10.56 10.91 12.72
N ALA A 418 11.64 10.48 13.39
CA ALA A 418 13.01 10.78 12.98
C ALA A 418 13.36 10.15 11.62
N ASP A 419 12.93 8.90 11.37
CA ASP A 419 13.03 8.23 10.06
C ASP A 419 12.34 9.06 8.96
N TRP A 420 11.09 9.47 9.18
CA TRP A 420 10.38 10.31 8.20
C TRP A 420 11.06 11.65 7.97
N SER A 421 11.55 12.28 9.02
CA SER A 421 12.25 13.57 8.95
C SER A 421 13.55 13.47 8.17
N MET A 422 14.35 12.43 8.43
CA MET A 422 15.58 12.19 7.68
C MET A 422 15.27 11.98 6.19
N ARG A 423 14.32 11.10 5.86
CA ARG A 423 13.91 10.88 4.46
C ARG A 423 13.38 12.15 3.82
N ALA A 424 12.58 12.93 4.56
CA ALA A 424 12.04 14.20 4.07
C ALA A 424 13.17 15.17 3.68
N ILE A 425 14.18 15.33 4.53
CA ILE A 425 15.33 16.20 4.26
C ILE A 425 16.10 15.70 3.05
N VAL A 426 16.45 14.41 3.03
CA VAL A 426 17.30 13.83 1.98
C VAL A 426 16.59 13.86 0.62
N PHE A 427 15.30 13.52 0.55
CA PHE A 427 14.54 13.58 -0.70
C PHE A 427 14.29 15.02 -1.15
N HIS A 428 14.07 15.95 -0.23
CA HIS A 428 13.95 17.36 -0.58
C HIS A 428 15.27 17.94 -1.15
N LEU A 429 16.40 17.58 -0.57
CA LEU A 429 17.71 17.95 -1.10
C LEU A 429 17.96 17.30 -2.47
N ARG A 430 17.58 16.03 -2.64
CA ARG A 430 17.66 15.35 -3.95
C ARG A 430 16.81 16.05 -4.99
N TYR A 431 15.58 16.43 -4.66
CA TYR A 431 14.72 17.21 -5.53
C TYR A 431 15.36 18.56 -5.91
N LYS A 432 15.91 19.31 -4.93
CA LYS A 432 16.56 20.60 -5.17
C LYS A 432 17.84 20.52 -5.99
N SER A 433 18.53 19.38 -5.98
CA SER A 433 19.78 19.19 -6.74
C SER A 433 19.56 18.98 -8.23
N ASP A 434 18.33 18.86 -8.68
CA ASP A 434 17.92 18.58 -10.07
C ASP A 434 18.55 17.33 -10.69
N LYS A 435 19.23 16.49 -9.89
CA LYS A 435 19.84 15.25 -10.39
C LYS A 435 18.80 14.25 -10.90
N TRP A 436 17.56 14.34 -10.44
CA TRP A 436 16.46 13.51 -10.90
C TRP A 436 16.07 13.77 -12.36
N THR A 437 16.43 14.92 -12.94
CA THR A 437 16.16 15.27 -14.35
C THR A 437 17.01 14.50 -15.35
N GLN A 438 18.11 13.87 -14.86
CA GLN A 438 19.08 13.15 -15.69
C GLN A 438 18.68 11.69 -15.92
N PHE A 439 17.63 11.20 -15.27
CA PHE A 439 17.17 9.84 -15.41
C PHE A 439 16.09 9.72 -16.47
N SER A 440 16.15 8.64 -17.24
CA SER A 440 15.11 8.19 -18.14
C SER A 440 14.85 6.72 -17.93
N VAL A 441 13.57 6.33 -17.99
CA VAL A 441 13.13 4.93 -17.81
C VAL A 441 12.92 4.25 -19.16
N ILE A 442 12.59 5.03 -20.17
CA ILE A 442 12.13 4.53 -21.48
C ILE A 442 13.16 4.69 -22.61
N GLU A 443 14.36 5.12 -22.29
CA GLU A 443 15.49 5.14 -23.24
C GLU A 443 16.14 3.77 -23.43
#